data_96d54888d24273a1d8caa3eff56904bb
#
_entry.id   96d54888d24273a1d8caa3eff56904bb
#
_cell.length_a   1.000
_cell.length_b   1.000
_cell.length_c   1.000
_cell.angle_alpha   90.00
_cell.angle_beta   90.00
_cell.angle_gamma   90.00
#
_symmetry.space_group_name_H-M   'P 1'
#
loop_
_entity.id
_entity.type
_entity.pdbx_description
1 polymer ?
#
loop_
_entity_poly.entity_id
_entity_poly.type
_entity_poly.pdbx_seq_one_letter_code
_entity_poly.pdbx_strand_id
1 'polypeptide(L)'
;MFKHSKPFLTSISLAASLFGAAFPGMAADLPTVQHAGNNTFITGGIGLDESSAIKSAMKDWPLTVLFVQKDGTRAEYVADVRVKVTDQKGRTAIATKSQGPYMLANVQPGTYKVEATLDNRTLQQDVEVKQGKPMRLTFLWPA
;
A
#
# COMPACT_ATOMS: atom_id res chain seq x y z
N MET A 1 -2.72 75.09 4.53
CA MET A 1 -2.69 74.43 4.56
C MET A 1 -2.14 73.47 4.58
N PHE A 2 -1.97 72.85 4.77
CA PHE A 2 -1.55 71.89 4.86
C PHE A 2 -1.57 70.75 4.79
N LYS A 3 -1.44 70.22 4.65
CA LYS A 3 -1.46 69.17 4.53
C LYS A 3 -0.96 68.14 4.75
N HIS A 4 -0.96 67.73 4.89
CA HIS A 4 -0.55 66.64 5.13
C HIS A 4 -0.43 65.53 4.79
N SER A 5 -0.24 65.02 4.74
CA SER A 5 -0.08 63.97 4.39
C SER A 5 0.11 62.95 4.78
N LYS A 6 0.05 62.27 4.76
CA LYS A 6 0.16 61.11 5.16
C LYS A 6 0.68 60.06 4.79
N PRO A 7 0.93 59.55 4.83
CA PRO A 7 1.46 58.54 4.63
C PRO A 7 1.31 57.48 4.76
N PHE A 8 1.28 56.79 4.67
CA PHE A 8 1.15 55.68 4.72
C PHE A 8 1.65 54.63 4.76
N LEU A 9 1.73 54.03 4.96
CA LEU A 9 2.08 53.04 5.18
C LEU A 9 2.12 52.05 4.80
N THR A 10 2.15 51.43 4.62
CA THR A 10 2.19 50.49 4.21
C THR A 10 2.57 49.45 4.58
N SER A 11 2.47 48.85 4.96
CA SER A 11 2.65 47.82 5.40
C SER A 11 2.97 46.80 4.90
N ILE A 12 3.21 46.16 4.74
CA ILE A 12 3.53 45.09 4.34
C ILE A 12 3.58 44.00 4.70
N SER A 13 3.28 43.36 4.91
CA SER A 13 3.17 42.31 5.16
C SER A 13 3.77 41.33 4.94
N LEU A 14 4.13 40.79 4.88
CA LEU A 14 4.63 39.80 4.77
C LEU A 14 4.41 38.66 4.82
N ALA A 15 4.13 38.06 4.76
CA ALA A 15 3.85 37.03 4.58
C ALA A 15 4.53 36.08 4.80
N ALA A 16 4.84 35.65 5.20
CA ALA A 16 5.45 34.74 5.59
C ALA A 16 5.31 33.63 5.28
N SER A 17 4.84 33.12 5.02
CA SER A 17 4.69 32.00 4.69
C SER A 17 5.42 31.04 4.86
N LEU A 18 5.71 30.56 5.24
CA LEU A 18 6.31 29.60 5.43
C LEU A 18 6.13 28.55 5.41
N PHE A 19 5.83 28.01 5.27
CA PHE A 19 5.71 26.90 5.33
C PHE A 19 6.35 26.04 5.20
N GLY A 20 6.51 25.60 5.24
CA GLY A 20 7.05 24.83 4.94
C GLY A 20 7.40 23.84 5.33
N ALA A 21 7.45 23.49 5.77
CA ALA A 21 7.63 22.53 6.29
C ALA A 21 7.98 21.49 5.81
N ALA A 22 7.93 21.09 5.19
CA ALA A 22 8.34 20.09 4.70
C ALA A 22 9.19 19.36 5.41
N PHE A 23 9.08 18.34 5.77
CA PHE A 23 9.89 17.53 6.36
C PHE A 23 10.13 16.47 5.47
N PRO A 24 10.82 16.55 4.56
CA PRO A 24 11.06 15.55 3.64
C PRO A 24 11.65 14.42 4.28
N GLY A 25 11.56 13.33 3.83
CA GLY A 25 12.19 12.16 4.31
C GLY A 25 11.67 11.67 5.61
N MET A 26 10.71 12.30 6.12
CA MET A 26 10.20 11.84 7.33
C MET A 26 9.35 10.64 7.19
N ALA A 27 8.73 10.43 6.09
CA ALA A 27 7.90 9.27 5.88
C ALA A 27 8.34 8.61 4.61
N ALA A 28 8.54 7.34 4.64
CA ALA A 28 8.80 6.63 3.42
C ALA A 28 7.56 6.64 2.57
N ASP A 29 7.74 6.78 1.30
CA ASP A 29 6.64 6.72 0.38
C ASP A 29 6.19 5.30 0.18
N LEU A 30 4.92 5.11 0.04
CA LEU A 30 4.40 3.82 -0.39
C LEU A 30 4.79 3.57 -1.85
N PRO A 31 4.90 2.31 -2.24
CA PRO A 31 5.08 1.99 -3.65
C PRO A 31 3.95 2.58 -4.48
N THR A 32 4.21 2.74 -5.76
CA THR A 32 3.23 3.32 -6.68
C THR A 32 1.96 2.48 -6.69
N VAL A 33 0.82 3.16 -6.62
CA VAL A 33 -0.48 2.50 -6.72
C VAL A 33 -0.69 2.05 -8.16
N GLN A 34 -1.06 0.80 -8.33
CA GLN A 34 -1.37 0.22 -9.62
C GLN A 34 -2.86 -0.01 -9.74
N HIS A 35 -3.33 -0.08 -10.96
CA HIS A 35 -4.76 -0.20 -11.24
C HIS A 35 -5.06 -1.47 -12.02
N ALA A 36 -6.14 -2.14 -11.66
CA ALA A 36 -6.65 -3.28 -12.38
C ALA A 36 -8.17 -3.08 -12.46
N GLY A 37 -8.65 -2.53 -13.57
CA GLY A 37 -10.05 -2.13 -13.69
C GLY A 37 -10.37 -1.09 -12.65
N ASN A 38 -11.36 -1.35 -11.82
CA ASN A 38 -11.74 -0.44 -10.75
C ASN A 38 -11.01 -0.74 -9.45
N ASN A 39 -10.12 -1.70 -9.46
CA ASN A 39 -9.38 -2.08 -8.26
C ASN A 39 -8.02 -1.41 -8.25
N THR A 40 -7.49 -1.17 -7.06
CA THR A 40 -6.16 -0.62 -6.92
C THR A 40 -5.36 -1.51 -5.99
N PHE A 41 -4.05 -1.50 -6.16
CA PHE A 41 -3.19 -2.29 -5.29
C PHE A 41 -1.77 -1.73 -5.31
N ILE A 42 -1.00 -2.09 -4.29
CA ILE A 42 0.41 -1.84 -4.26
C ILE A 42 1.11 -3.13 -3.87
N THR A 43 2.34 -3.31 -4.33
CA THR A 43 3.20 -4.41 -3.92
C THR A 43 4.55 -3.83 -3.55
N GLY A 44 5.21 -4.45 -2.58
CA GLY A 44 6.52 -3.98 -2.17
C GLY A 44 6.87 -4.44 -0.76
N GLY A 45 7.67 -3.64 -0.09
CA GLY A 45 8.07 -3.92 1.28
C GLY A 45 9.48 -4.45 1.41
N ILE A 46 10.34 -4.24 0.40
CA ILE A 46 11.74 -4.59 0.50
C ILE A 46 12.44 -3.39 1.14
N GLY A 47 13.22 -3.68 2.16
CA GLY A 47 13.90 -2.66 2.92
C GLY A 47 13.05 -2.16 4.07
N LEU A 48 13.71 -1.57 5.04
CA LEU A 48 13.05 -1.19 6.28
C LEU A 48 12.05 -0.06 6.10
N ASP A 49 12.41 0.94 5.32
CA ASP A 49 11.56 2.12 5.17
C ASP A 49 10.28 1.77 4.43
N GLU A 50 10.38 1.04 3.33
CA GLU A 50 9.21 0.68 2.56
C GLU A 50 8.32 -0.30 3.32
N SER A 51 8.92 -1.28 3.99
CA SER A 51 8.13 -2.22 4.76
C SER A 51 7.43 -1.53 5.94
N SER A 52 8.06 -0.55 6.56
CA SER A 52 7.43 0.21 7.63
C SER A 52 6.27 1.05 7.12
N ALA A 53 6.44 1.66 5.96
CA ALA A 53 5.37 2.45 5.34
C ALA A 53 4.16 1.56 5.01
N ILE A 54 4.41 0.38 4.46
CA ILE A 54 3.34 -0.56 4.15
C ILE A 54 2.63 -1.01 5.43
N LYS A 55 3.38 -1.37 6.46
CA LYS A 55 2.77 -1.81 7.72
C LYS A 55 1.87 -0.72 8.31
N SER A 56 2.28 0.54 8.20
CA SER A 56 1.48 1.64 8.70
C SER A 56 0.22 1.86 7.86
N ALA A 57 0.26 1.51 6.59
CA ALA A 57 -0.87 1.71 5.69
C ALA A 57 -1.88 0.56 5.71
N MET A 58 -1.52 -0.59 6.27
CA MET A 58 -2.37 -1.78 6.21
C MET A 58 -3.78 -1.54 6.75
N LYS A 59 -3.91 -0.70 7.74
CA LYS A 59 -5.21 -0.41 8.34
C LYS A 59 -6.14 0.35 7.39
N ASP A 60 -5.59 0.95 6.35
CA ASP A 60 -6.36 1.76 5.41
C ASP A 60 -6.70 1.01 4.12
N TRP A 61 -6.28 -0.24 4.01
CA TRP A 61 -6.55 -1.06 2.84
C TRP A 61 -7.41 -2.26 3.22
N PRO A 62 -8.39 -2.60 2.40
CA PRO A 62 -9.29 -3.72 2.73
C PRO A 62 -8.61 -5.07 2.83
N LEU A 63 -7.56 -5.29 2.05
CA LEU A 63 -6.90 -6.59 2.03
C LEU A 63 -5.39 -6.43 2.01
N THR A 64 -4.71 -7.13 2.91
CA THR A 64 -3.26 -7.23 2.93
C THR A 64 -2.88 -8.67 2.72
N VAL A 65 -1.92 -8.92 1.84
CA VAL A 65 -1.38 -10.27 1.61
C VAL A 65 0.12 -10.24 1.87
N LEU A 66 0.59 -11.19 2.65
CA LEU A 66 1.98 -11.31 3.02
C LEU A 66 2.53 -12.64 2.50
N PHE A 67 3.74 -12.62 1.94
CA PHE A 67 4.36 -13.80 1.34
C PHE A 67 5.61 -14.18 2.12
N VAL A 68 5.63 -15.43 2.61
CA VAL A 68 6.67 -15.93 3.50
C VAL A 68 7.04 -17.34 3.09
N GLN A 69 8.30 -17.68 3.18
CA GLN A 69 8.78 -19.04 2.93
C GLN A 69 9.54 -19.55 4.14
N LYS A 70 9.36 -20.80 4.48
CA LYS A 70 10.15 -21.40 5.55
C LYS A 70 11.54 -21.75 5.04
N ASP A 71 12.52 -21.53 5.90
CA ASP A 71 13.89 -21.91 5.63
C ASP A 71 14.39 -22.52 6.93
N GLY A 72 14.21 -23.82 7.08
CA GLY A 72 14.51 -24.51 8.34
C GLY A 72 13.56 -24.06 9.43
N THR A 73 14.10 -23.52 10.51
CA THR A 73 13.29 -23.01 11.61
C THR A 73 12.95 -21.53 11.44
N ARG A 74 13.42 -20.94 10.35
CA ARG A 74 13.18 -19.51 10.12
C ARG A 74 12.09 -19.33 9.09
N ALA A 75 11.54 -18.14 9.06
CA ALA A 75 10.61 -17.72 8.03
C ALA A 75 11.19 -16.49 7.37
N GLU A 76 11.23 -16.48 6.04
CA GLU A 76 11.76 -15.38 5.28
C GLU A 76 10.70 -14.76 4.41
N TYR A 77 10.71 -13.45 4.30
CA TYR A 77 9.83 -12.74 3.39
C TYR A 77 10.34 -12.95 1.96
N VAL A 78 9.42 -13.20 1.05
CA VAL A 78 9.77 -13.46 -0.34
C VAL A 78 9.09 -12.49 -1.29
N ALA A 79 9.74 -12.26 -2.41
CA ALA A 79 9.24 -11.39 -3.48
C ALA A 79 9.02 -12.21 -4.74
N ASP A 80 8.60 -11.54 -5.80
CA ASP A 80 8.40 -12.16 -7.12
C ASP A 80 7.36 -13.28 -7.08
N VAL A 81 6.37 -13.12 -6.23
CA VAL A 81 5.25 -14.06 -6.14
C VAL A 81 4.19 -13.64 -7.16
N ARG A 82 3.72 -14.59 -7.94
CA ARG A 82 2.61 -14.32 -8.84
C ARG A 82 1.32 -14.41 -8.05
N VAL A 83 0.52 -13.37 -8.12
CA VAL A 83 -0.73 -13.29 -7.35
C VAL A 83 -1.89 -13.13 -8.28
N LYS A 84 -2.93 -13.91 -8.06
CA LYS A 84 -4.16 -13.77 -8.81
C LYS A 84 -5.32 -13.74 -7.82
N VAL A 85 -6.10 -12.68 -7.87
CA VAL A 85 -7.28 -12.50 -7.04
C VAL A 85 -8.50 -12.64 -7.92
N THR A 86 -9.35 -13.59 -7.63
CA THR A 86 -10.51 -13.92 -8.44
C THR A 86 -11.78 -13.74 -7.61
N ASP A 87 -12.81 -13.12 -8.18
CA ASP A 87 -14.07 -12.92 -7.49
C ASP A 87 -14.95 -14.18 -7.58
N GLN A 88 -16.09 -14.14 -6.93
CA GLN A 88 -17.00 -15.29 -6.90
C GLN A 88 -17.54 -15.68 -8.26
N LYS A 89 -17.53 -14.78 -9.22
CA LYS A 89 -18.00 -15.06 -10.56
C LYS A 89 -16.91 -15.57 -11.47
N GLY A 90 -15.73 -15.82 -10.90
CA GLY A 90 -14.60 -16.32 -11.69
C GLY A 90 -13.85 -15.25 -12.45
N ARG A 91 -14.16 -13.98 -12.20
CA ARG A 91 -13.46 -12.90 -12.91
C ARG A 91 -12.20 -12.53 -12.14
N THR A 92 -11.16 -12.23 -12.88
CA THR A 92 -9.90 -11.81 -12.27
C THR A 92 -10.00 -10.36 -11.84
N ALA A 93 -9.89 -10.12 -10.55
CA ALA A 93 -9.87 -8.76 -10.02
C ALA A 93 -8.49 -8.15 -10.09
N ILE A 94 -7.45 -8.92 -9.77
CA ILE A 94 -6.06 -8.49 -9.80
C ILE A 94 -5.21 -9.65 -10.25
N ALA A 95 -4.26 -9.40 -11.13
CA ALA A 95 -3.24 -10.37 -11.49
C ALA A 95 -1.93 -9.62 -11.61
N THR A 96 -0.96 -9.96 -10.79
CA THR A 96 0.29 -9.22 -10.74
C THR A 96 1.42 -10.10 -10.20
N LYS A 97 2.64 -9.62 -10.35
CA LYS A 97 3.80 -10.24 -9.73
C LYS A 97 4.26 -9.29 -8.64
N SER A 98 4.26 -9.74 -7.40
CA SER A 98 4.58 -8.86 -6.30
C SER A 98 6.07 -8.53 -6.31
N GLN A 99 6.38 -7.26 -6.11
CA GLN A 99 7.76 -6.79 -6.12
C GLN A 99 8.40 -6.88 -4.74
N GLY A 100 7.66 -7.31 -3.77
CA GLY A 100 8.12 -7.48 -2.41
C GLY A 100 7.19 -8.40 -1.66
N PRO A 101 7.38 -8.56 -0.37
CA PRO A 101 6.62 -9.53 0.41
C PRO A 101 5.21 -9.11 0.75
N TYR A 102 4.81 -7.89 0.40
CA TYR A 102 3.47 -7.39 0.73
C TYR A 102 2.69 -7.00 -0.51
N MET A 103 1.39 -7.26 -0.48
CA MET A 103 0.45 -6.66 -1.41
C MET A 103 -0.69 -6.07 -0.61
N LEU A 104 -1.00 -4.80 -0.83
CA LEU A 104 -2.19 -4.18 -0.28
C LEU A 104 -3.17 -4.00 -1.44
N ALA A 105 -4.39 -4.43 -1.26
CA ALA A 105 -5.37 -4.40 -2.34
C ALA A 105 -6.65 -3.72 -1.91
N ASN A 106 -7.22 -2.93 -2.80
CA ASN A 106 -8.50 -2.30 -2.60
C ASN A 106 -9.44 -2.89 -3.62
N VAL A 107 -10.22 -3.86 -3.19
CA VAL A 107 -11.26 -4.50 -4.00
C VAL A 107 -12.58 -4.30 -3.29
N GLN A 108 -13.67 -4.42 -4.03
CA GLN A 108 -14.99 -4.23 -3.45
C GLN A 108 -15.29 -5.35 -2.45
N PRO A 109 -16.17 -5.10 -1.48
CA PRO A 109 -16.55 -6.15 -0.55
C PRO A 109 -17.10 -7.36 -1.30
N GLY A 110 -16.73 -8.54 -0.83
CA GLY A 110 -17.13 -9.81 -1.42
C GLY A 110 -16.15 -10.89 -1.08
N THR A 111 -16.41 -12.08 -1.59
CA THR A 111 -15.55 -13.22 -1.38
C THR A 111 -14.62 -13.39 -2.57
N TYR A 112 -13.35 -13.60 -2.28
CA TYR A 112 -12.32 -13.72 -3.29
C TYR A 112 -11.48 -14.96 -3.04
N LYS A 113 -10.94 -15.51 -4.13
CA LYS A 113 -9.95 -16.55 -4.06
C LYS A 113 -8.63 -15.90 -4.39
N VAL A 114 -7.66 -16.05 -3.52
CA VAL A 114 -6.32 -15.52 -3.75
C VAL A 114 -5.37 -16.69 -4.00
N GLU A 115 -4.74 -16.70 -5.15
CA GLU A 115 -3.75 -17.69 -5.51
C GLU A 115 -2.40 -17.05 -5.57
N ALA A 116 -1.42 -17.65 -4.93
CA ALA A 116 -0.06 -17.13 -4.90
C ALA A 116 0.89 -18.24 -5.33
N THR A 117 1.74 -17.96 -6.31
CA THR A 117 2.67 -18.92 -6.87
C THR A 117 4.11 -18.45 -6.68
N LEU A 118 4.89 -19.28 -6.02
CA LEU A 118 6.31 -19.08 -5.83
C LEU A 118 7.04 -20.31 -6.37
N ASP A 119 7.95 -20.12 -7.31
CA ASP A 119 8.75 -21.23 -7.88
C ASP A 119 7.88 -22.43 -8.26
N ASN A 120 6.84 -22.16 -9.02
CA ASN A 120 5.91 -23.18 -9.52
C ASN A 120 5.07 -23.87 -8.45
N ARG A 121 5.09 -23.38 -7.21
CA ARG A 121 4.23 -23.93 -6.16
C ARG A 121 3.14 -22.92 -5.85
N THR A 122 1.92 -23.29 -6.10
CA THR A 122 0.76 -22.42 -5.89
C THR A 122 0.05 -22.76 -4.58
N LEU A 123 -0.18 -21.73 -3.78
CA LEU A 123 -1.02 -21.83 -2.60
C LEU A 123 -2.26 -20.99 -2.86
N GLN A 124 -3.35 -21.35 -2.18
CA GLN A 124 -4.62 -20.70 -2.39
C GLN A 124 -5.32 -20.49 -1.06
N GLN A 125 -5.93 -19.33 -0.91
CA GLN A 125 -6.79 -19.04 0.25
C GLN A 125 -7.99 -18.26 -0.21
N ASP A 126 -9.11 -18.46 0.47
CA ASP A 126 -10.29 -17.67 0.25
C ASP A 126 -10.35 -16.59 1.31
N VAL A 127 -10.91 -15.44 0.97
CA VAL A 127 -11.05 -14.35 1.91
C VAL A 127 -12.35 -13.60 1.63
N GLU A 128 -13.01 -13.19 2.69
CA GLU A 128 -14.16 -12.32 2.56
C GLU A 128 -13.69 -10.91 2.89
N VAL A 129 -13.79 -10.01 1.92
CA VAL A 129 -13.43 -8.61 2.09
C VAL A 129 -14.67 -7.85 2.51
N LYS A 130 -14.56 -7.13 3.63
CA LYS A 130 -15.67 -6.37 4.19
C LYS A 130 -15.30 -4.91 4.27
N GLN A 131 -16.28 -4.07 4.08
CA GLN A 131 -16.05 -2.63 4.18
C GLN A 131 -15.73 -2.27 5.63
N GLY A 132 -14.71 -1.46 5.81
CA GLY A 132 -14.35 -0.98 7.14
C GLY A 132 -13.66 -1.99 8.02
N LYS A 133 -13.32 -3.16 7.49
CA LYS A 133 -12.68 -4.19 8.29
C LYS A 133 -11.50 -4.78 7.51
N PRO A 134 -10.29 -4.25 7.70
CA PRO A 134 -9.12 -4.76 6.99
C PRO A 134 -8.89 -6.24 7.26
N MET A 135 -8.65 -6.98 6.20
CA MET A 135 -8.37 -8.41 6.27
C MET A 135 -6.91 -8.67 5.92
N ARG A 136 -6.37 -9.74 6.46
CA ARG A 136 -4.97 -10.06 6.23
C ARG A 136 -4.83 -11.54 5.93
N LEU A 137 -4.10 -11.87 4.88
CA LEU A 137 -3.74 -13.23 4.54
C LEU A 137 -2.23 -13.37 4.58
N THR A 138 -1.76 -14.52 5.02
CA THR A 138 -0.36 -14.86 4.94
C THR A 138 -0.23 -16.17 4.18
N PHE A 139 0.61 -16.16 3.14
CA PHE A 139 0.95 -17.37 2.42
C PHE A 139 2.31 -17.83 2.91
N LEU A 140 2.38 -19.07 3.35
CA LEU A 140 3.61 -19.62 3.86
C LEU A 140 3.95 -20.86 3.06
N TRP A 141 4.99 -20.78 2.23
CA TRP A 141 5.47 -21.95 1.50
C TRP A 141 6.40 -22.75 2.39
N PRO A 142 6.27 -24.07 2.34
CA PRO A 142 7.20 -24.91 3.08
C PRO A 142 8.59 -24.87 2.46
N ALA A 143 9.56 -25.26 3.22
CA ALA A 143 10.94 -25.27 2.77
C ALA A 143 11.18 -26.23 1.61
#